data_e83b25857978e10e5e7201dd8e248357
#
_entry.id   e83b25857978e10e5e7201dd8e248357
#
_cell.length_a   1.000
_cell.length_b   1.000
_cell.length_c   1.000
_cell.angle_alpha   90.00
_cell.angle_beta   90.00
_cell.angle_gamma   90.00
#
_symmetry.space_group_name_H-M   'P 1'
#
loop_
_entity.id
_entity.type
_entity.pdbx_description
1 polymer ?
#
loop_
_entity_poly.entity_id
_entity_poly.type
_entity_poly.pdbx_seq_one_letter_code
_entity_poly.pdbx_strand_id
1 'polypeptide(L)'
;MPRHWNEHYSDPANLDFTPVPLLVEVAERMPPGRALDLACGYGRNALYLASLGWQVTAVDSSPVGIGILRERSASLAVDARIADLERGEFPIAAGSFDLVCDFFYLQRDLFAPIREGVKPGGVFAGAIHLVDGAPGARPRNPAFLMHPGELRNEFAGWKILYYSEGAEAGRSRRAARIIARRA
;
A
#
# COMPACT_ATOMS: atom_id res chain seq x y z
N MET A 1 12.21 -14.15 -0.58
CA MET A 1 11.50 -13.21 -1.47
C MET A 1 12.21 -11.87 -1.70
N PRO A 2 13.11 -11.32 -0.84
CA PRO A 2 13.77 -10.02 -1.07
C PRO A 2 14.60 -9.93 -2.37
N ARG A 3 15.23 -11.03 -2.82
CA ARG A 3 16.11 -11.01 -4.01
C ARG A 3 15.41 -10.58 -5.30
N HIS A 4 14.19 -11.05 -5.54
CA HIS A 4 13.44 -10.72 -6.75
C HIS A 4 13.10 -9.22 -6.85
N TRP A 5 12.71 -8.60 -5.73
CA TRP A 5 12.39 -7.17 -5.70
C TRP A 5 13.64 -6.30 -5.78
N ASN A 6 14.77 -6.72 -5.17
CA ASN A 6 16.04 -6.02 -5.32
C ASN A 6 16.48 -5.95 -6.80
N GLU A 7 16.41 -7.07 -7.51
CA GLU A 7 16.71 -7.12 -8.96
C GLU A 7 15.76 -6.23 -9.76
N HIS A 8 14.46 -6.28 -9.43
CA HIS A 8 13.45 -5.45 -10.10
C HIS A 8 13.71 -3.95 -9.91
N TYR A 9 14.01 -3.50 -8.68
CA TYR A 9 14.27 -2.09 -8.40
C TYR A 9 15.66 -1.62 -8.80
N SER A 10 16.60 -2.52 -9.09
CA SER A 10 17.92 -2.16 -9.60
C SER A 10 17.91 -1.69 -11.07
N ASP A 11 16.84 -2.00 -11.80
CA ASP A 11 16.67 -1.54 -13.18
C ASP A 11 15.85 -0.23 -13.19
N PRO A 12 16.46 0.92 -13.59
CA PRO A 12 15.76 2.20 -13.67
C PRO A 12 14.52 2.20 -14.57
N ALA A 13 14.46 1.31 -15.57
CA ALA A 13 13.31 1.19 -16.47
C ALA A 13 12.05 0.68 -15.75
N ASN A 14 12.20 0.07 -14.58
CA ASN A 14 11.08 -0.42 -13.75
C ASN A 14 10.58 0.62 -12.74
N LEU A 15 11.20 1.80 -12.65
CA LEU A 15 10.86 2.82 -11.68
C LEU A 15 9.88 3.84 -12.27
N ASP A 16 8.64 3.80 -11.80
CA ASP A 16 7.59 4.78 -12.10
C ASP A 16 7.15 5.46 -10.80
N PHE A 17 7.54 6.73 -10.63
CA PHE A 17 7.24 7.51 -9.44
C PHE A 17 5.83 8.13 -9.44
N THR A 18 5.00 7.82 -10.43
CA THR A 18 3.59 8.23 -10.44
C THR A 18 2.85 7.57 -9.26
N PRO A 19 2.26 8.32 -8.33
CA PRO A 19 1.51 7.76 -7.22
C PRO A 19 0.28 7.00 -7.71
N VAL A 20 -0.21 6.06 -6.91
CA VAL A 20 -1.45 5.36 -7.23
C VAL A 20 -2.61 6.35 -7.26
N PRO A 21 -3.45 6.41 -8.32
CA PRO A 21 -4.54 7.39 -8.44
C PRO A 21 -5.50 7.39 -7.25
N LEU A 22 -5.82 6.22 -6.71
CA LEU A 22 -6.68 6.09 -5.52
C LEU A 22 -6.07 6.80 -4.29
N LEU A 23 -4.75 6.78 -4.14
CA LEU A 23 -4.07 7.50 -3.05
C LEU A 23 -4.14 9.01 -3.24
N VAL A 24 -4.00 9.48 -4.48
CA VAL A 24 -4.14 10.91 -4.80
C VAL A 24 -5.51 11.43 -4.37
N GLU A 25 -6.59 10.71 -4.71
CA GLU A 25 -7.95 11.08 -4.31
C GLU A 25 -8.13 11.18 -2.79
N VAL A 26 -7.49 10.30 -2.03
CA VAL A 26 -7.54 10.32 -0.56
C VAL A 26 -6.75 11.49 -0.01
N ALA A 27 -5.50 11.64 -0.46
CA ALA A 27 -4.57 12.63 0.08
C ALA A 27 -5.04 14.08 -0.15
N GLU A 28 -5.71 14.34 -1.28
CA GLU A 28 -6.27 15.66 -1.58
C GLU A 28 -7.50 16.03 -0.71
N ARG A 29 -8.14 15.05 -0.09
CA ARG A 29 -9.36 15.23 0.72
C ARG A 29 -9.11 15.15 2.22
N MET A 30 -7.88 14.89 2.64
CA MET A 30 -7.50 14.78 4.05
C MET A 30 -6.43 15.81 4.42
N PRO A 31 -6.52 16.43 5.60
CA PRO A 31 -5.39 17.23 6.10
C PRO A 31 -4.19 16.31 6.31
N PRO A 32 -2.95 16.79 6.03
CA PRO A 32 -1.75 16.03 6.32
C PRO A 32 -1.65 15.62 7.79
N GLY A 33 -1.23 14.40 8.02
CA GLY A 33 -1.06 13.79 9.33
C GLY A 33 0.05 12.75 9.30
N ARG A 34 -0.09 11.66 10.06
CA ARG A 34 0.84 10.53 10.05
C ARG A 34 0.34 9.44 9.10
N ALA A 35 1.14 9.07 8.12
CA ALA A 35 0.83 8.01 7.18
C ALA A 35 1.77 6.81 7.33
N LEU A 36 1.24 5.61 7.04
CA LEU A 36 2.02 4.38 6.91
C LEU A 36 1.83 3.84 5.49
N ASP A 37 2.94 3.61 4.78
CA ASP A 37 2.96 3.00 3.45
C ASP A 37 3.61 1.61 3.57
N LEU A 38 2.78 0.56 3.51
CA LEU A 38 3.17 -0.83 3.66
C LEU A 38 3.60 -1.42 2.32
N ALA A 39 4.70 -2.19 2.33
CA ALA A 39 5.34 -2.72 1.12
C ALA A 39 5.55 -1.62 0.06
N CYS A 40 6.13 -0.50 0.51
CA CYS A 40 6.23 0.75 -0.23
C CYS A 40 7.12 0.68 -1.49
N GLY A 41 7.92 -0.40 -1.65
CA GLY A 41 8.88 -0.53 -2.73
C GLY A 41 9.94 0.57 -2.70
N TYR A 42 10.10 1.26 -3.82
CA TYR A 42 10.99 2.43 -3.95
C TYR A 42 10.30 3.76 -3.59
N GLY A 43 9.09 3.70 -3.01
CA GLY A 43 8.47 4.82 -2.29
C GLY A 43 7.68 5.82 -3.12
N ARG A 44 7.13 5.46 -4.30
CA ARG A 44 6.35 6.40 -5.13
C ARG A 44 5.20 7.06 -4.36
N ASN A 45 4.49 6.29 -3.53
CA ASN A 45 3.37 6.77 -2.73
C ASN A 45 3.86 7.57 -1.51
N ALA A 46 4.88 7.06 -0.82
CA ALA A 46 5.49 7.74 0.32
C ALA A 46 6.04 9.13 -0.05
N LEU A 47 6.75 9.24 -1.18
CA LEU A 47 7.26 10.52 -1.70
C LEU A 47 6.13 11.50 -2.01
N TYR A 48 5.06 11.03 -2.65
CA TYR A 48 3.91 11.86 -2.94
C TYR A 48 3.25 12.39 -1.67
N LEU A 49 2.96 11.52 -0.70
CA LEU A 49 2.37 11.95 0.58
C LEU A 49 3.27 12.96 1.30
N ALA A 50 4.56 12.69 1.37
CA ALA A 50 5.51 13.58 2.04
C ALA A 50 5.62 14.96 1.34
N SER A 51 5.50 15.01 0.00
CA SER A 51 5.45 16.27 -0.74
C SER A 51 4.22 17.13 -0.42
N LEU A 52 3.14 16.50 0.08
CA LEU A 52 1.93 17.15 0.58
C LEU A 52 2.00 17.51 2.08
N GLY A 53 3.14 17.29 2.73
CA GLY A 53 3.33 17.61 4.15
C GLY A 53 2.97 16.49 5.14
N TRP A 54 2.71 15.26 4.67
CA TRP A 54 2.50 14.11 5.54
C TRP A 54 3.80 13.66 6.20
N GLN A 55 3.72 13.20 7.45
CA GLN A 55 4.79 12.46 8.13
C GLN A 55 4.63 10.98 7.78
N VAL A 56 5.51 10.47 6.92
CA VAL A 56 5.35 9.14 6.35
C VAL A 56 6.31 8.16 6.99
N THR A 57 5.78 7.04 7.51
CA THR A 57 6.56 5.82 7.76
C THR A 57 6.36 4.91 6.56
N ALA A 58 7.45 4.52 5.90
CA ALA A 58 7.43 3.68 4.71
C ALA A 58 8.24 2.41 4.95
N VAL A 59 7.66 1.24 4.70
CA VAL A 59 8.25 -0.06 5.05
C VAL A 59 8.30 -0.97 3.84
N ASP A 60 9.46 -1.54 3.55
CA ASP A 60 9.65 -2.58 2.54
C ASP A 60 10.81 -3.50 2.94
N SER A 61 10.77 -4.74 2.47
CA SER A 61 11.86 -5.71 2.72
C SER A 61 13.06 -5.52 1.80
N SER A 62 12.94 -4.72 0.71
CA SER A 62 14.00 -4.47 -0.26
C SER A 62 14.93 -3.34 0.18
N PRO A 63 16.19 -3.63 0.53
CA PRO A 63 17.17 -2.58 0.80
C PRO A 63 17.46 -1.69 -0.42
N VAL A 64 17.30 -2.21 -1.63
CA VAL A 64 17.45 -1.43 -2.88
C VAL A 64 16.33 -0.41 -3.00
N GLY A 65 15.07 -0.85 -2.85
CA GLY A 65 13.91 0.05 -2.87
C GLY A 65 13.99 1.13 -1.81
N ILE A 66 14.28 0.75 -0.56
CA ILE A 66 14.44 1.69 0.56
C ILE A 66 15.64 2.62 0.36
N GLY A 67 16.73 2.16 -0.26
CA GLY A 67 17.86 3.00 -0.63
C GLY A 67 17.46 4.12 -1.58
N ILE A 68 16.72 3.80 -2.65
CA ILE A 68 16.17 4.76 -3.61
C ILE A 68 15.23 5.77 -2.92
N LEU A 69 14.34 5.27 -2.04
CA LEU A 69 13.42 6.13 -1.30
C LEU A 69 14.18 7.12 -0.41
N ARG A 70 15.16 6.67 0.36
CA ARG A 70 15.98 7.52 1.26
C ARG A 70 16.71 8.60 0.50
N GLU A 71 17.32 8.27 -0.64
CA GLU A 71 18.00 9.26 -1.49
C GLU A 71 17.04 10.35 -1.97
N ARG A 72 15.85 9.96 -2.44
CA ARG A 72 14.85 10.90 -2.97
C ARG A 72 14.09 11.67 -1.92
N SER A 73 14.02 11.18 -0.70
CA SER A 73 13.30 11.80 0.41
C SER A 73 14.17 12.61 1.37
N ALA A 74 15.43 12.93 1.02
CA ALA A 74 16.40 13.56 1.92
C ALA A 74 15.92 14.88 2.56
N SER A 75 15.02 15.61 1.90
CA SER A 75 14.42 16.86 2.40
C SER A 75 12.95 16.71 2.82
N LEU A 76 12.41 15.51 2.86
CA LEU A 76 11.01 15.19 3.15
C LEU A 76 10.86 14.46 4.49
N ALA A 77 9.69 14.54 5.09
CA ALA A 77 9.37 13.88 6.36
C ALA A 77 9.04 12.37 6.13
N VAL A 78 10.03 11.59 5.72
CA VAL A 78 9.91 10.14 5.48
C VAL A 78 10.83 9.35 6.39
N ASP A 79 10.27 8.45 7.19
CA ASP A 79 10.97 7.42 7.95
C ASP A 79 10.93 6.10 7.14
N ALA A 80 11.97 5.86 6.33
CA ALA A 80 12.05 4.71 5.45
C ALA A 80 12.77 3.53 6.13
N ARG A 81 12.05 2.41 6.33
CA ARG A 81 12.48 1.25 7.09
C ARG A 81 12.62 0.00 6.23
N ILE A 82 13.74 -0.70 6.38
CA ILE A 82 13.90 -2.05 5.83
C ILE A 82 13.34 -3.01 6.88
N ALA A 83 12.25 -3.70 6.56
CA ALA A 83 11.67 -4.73 7.42
C ALA A 83 10.84 -5.71 6.61
N ASP A 84 10.91 -6.98 6.97
CA ASP A 84 10.11 -8.06 6.36
C ASP A 84 8.78 -8.20 7.12
N LEU A 85 7.70 -7.77 6.47
CA LEU A 85 6.35 -7.84 7.03
C LEU A 85 5.90 -9.29 7.25
N GLU A 86 6.27 -10.22 6.37
CA GLU A 86 5.93 -11.65 6.50
C GLU A 86 6.59 -12.28 7.74
N ARG A 87 7.69 -11.70 8.22
CA ARG A 87 8.40 -12.13 9.43
C ARG A 87 8.01 -11.36 10.69
N GLY A 88 7.08 -10.41 10.57
CA GLY A 88 6.64 -9.59 11.70
C GLY A 88 7.71 -8.61 12.20
N GLU A 89 8.67 -8.24 11.36
CA GLU A 89 9.78 -7.34 11.75
C GLU A 89 9.33 -5.88 11.94
N PHE A 90 8.10 -5.55 11.55
CA PHE A 90 7.51 -4.23 11.74
C PHE A 90 6.14 -4.32 12.42
N PRO A 91 6.05 -4.15 13.73
CA PRO A 91 4.79 -4.06 14.45
C PRO A 91 4.08 -2.73 14.14
N ILE A 92 2.82 -2.80 13.74
CA ILE A 92 2.00 -1.61 13.50
C ILE A 92 1.47 -1.11 14.84
N ALA A 93 1.91 0.07 15.27
CA ALA A 93 1.47 0.64 16.55
C ALA A 93 0.00 1.04 16.50
N ALA A 94 -0.81 0.58 17.47
CA ALA A 94 -2.24 0.85 17.54
C ALA A 94 -2.54 2.35 17.62
N GLY A 95 -3.57 2.79 16.90
CA GLY A 95 -4.07 4.18 16.91
C GLY A 95 -3.01 5.22 16.53
N SER A 96 -2.04 4.87 15.68
CA SER A 96 -0.89 5.73 15.41
C SER A 96 -0.96 6.50 14.10
N PHE A 97 -1.79 6.07 13.15
CA PHE A 97 -1.79 6.61 11.79
C PHE A 97 -3.13 7.20 11.40
N ASP A 98 -3.09 8.36 10.77
CA ASP A 98 -4.26 9.01 10.18
C ASP A 98 -4.61 8.38 8.84
N LEU A 99 -3.60 7.85 8.12
CA LEU A 99 -3.73 7.12 6.86
C LEU A 99 -2.82 5.89 6.86
N VAL A 100 -3.36 4.73 6.51
CA VAL A 100 -2.57 3.53 6.19
C VAL A 100 -2.82 3.15 4.75
N CYS A 101 -1.75 2.90 3.99
CA CYS A 101 -1.78 2.52 2.59
C CYS A 101 -1.21 1.12 2.39
N ASP A 102 -1.88 0.32 1.55
CA ASP A 102 -1.38 -0.96 1.06
C ASP A 102 -1.77 -1.15 -0.40
N PHE A 103 -0.80 -1.07 -1.30
CA PHE A 103 -1.04 -1.16 -2.73
C PHE A 103 -0.29 -2.33 -3.37
N PHE A 104 -1.07 -3.33 -3.79
CA PHE A 104 -0.62 -4.52 -4.52
C PHE A 104 0.25 -5.49 -3.72
N TYR A 105 0.18 -5.42 -2.38
CA TYR A 105 0.75 -6.40 -1.47
C TYR A 105 -0.37 -7.10 -0.70
N LEU A 106 -0.33 -8.43 -0.61
CA LEU A 106 -1.31 -9.21 0.15
C LEU A 106 -0.62 -10.05 1.22
N GLN A 107 -0.91 -9.70 2.45
CA GLN A 107 -0.63 -10.52 3.64
C GLN A 107 -1.86 -10.45 4.55
N ARG A 108 -2.62 -11.53 4.65
CA ARG A 108 -3.95 -11.54 5.29
C ARG A 108 -3.90 -11.24 6.78
N ASP A 109 -2.89 -11.71 7.48
CA ASP A 109 -2.69 -11.47 8.91
C ASP A 109 -2.31 -10.01 9.24
N LEU A 110 -1.94 -9.19 8.26
CA LEU A 110 -1.74 -7.75 8.45
C LEU A 110 -3.05 -6.95 8.57
N PHE A 111 -4.19 -7.44 8.09
CA PHE A 111 -5.42 -6.63 8.14
C PHE A 111 -5.88 -6.32 9.56
N ALA A 112 -5.72 -7.23 10.51
CA ALA A 112 -6.02 -6.96 11.91
C ALA A 112 -5.12 -5.86 12.50
N PRO A 113 -3.77 -5.96 12.44
CA PRO A 113 -2.87 -4.86 12.83
C PRO A 113 -3.12 -3.54 12.09
N ILE A 114 -3.45 -3.58 10.80
CA ILE A 114 -3.79 -2.37 10.02
C ILE A 114 -5.02 -1.69 10.63
N ARG A 115 -6.10 -2.44 10.89
CA ARG A 115 -7.32 -1.88 11.48
C ARG A 115 -7.07 -1.28 12.86
N GLU A 116 -6.21 -1.90 13.66
CA GLU A 116 -5.82 -1.38 14.97
C GLU A 116 -4.93 -0.14 14.85
N GLY A 117 -4.02 -0.12 13.87
CA GLY A 117 -3.05 0.96 13.63
C GLY A 117 -3.66 2.27 13.17
N VAL A 118 -4.77 2.22 12.42
CA VAL A 118 -5.50 3.41 12.00
C VAL A 118 -6.21 4.04 13.20
N LYS A 119 -6.07 5.36 13.38
CA LYS A 119 -6.79 6.12 14.41
C LYS A 119 -8.31 6.08 14.20
N PRO A 120 -9.14 6.28 15.25
CA PRO A 120 -10.55 6.64 15.07
C PRO A 120 -10.67 7.86 14.13
N GLY A 121 -11.55 7.79 13.13
CA GLY A 121 -11.68 8.81 12.08
C GLY A 121 -10.63 8.75 10.97
N GLY A 122 -9.56 7.98 11.14
CA GLY A 122 -8.52 7.75 10.14
C GLY A 122 -8.98 6.85 9.00
N VAL A 123 -8.14 6.68 7.99
CA VAL A 123 -8.49 6.03 6.72
C VAL A 123 -7.50 4.92 6.38
N PHE A 124 -8.01 3.83 5.85
CA PHE A 124 -7.25 2.86 5.06
C PHE A 124 -7.53 3.08 3.57
N ALA A 125 -6.47 3.09 2.75
CA ALA A 125 -6.55 3.12 1.30
C ALA A 125 -5.73 1.97 0.71
N GLY A 126 -6.35 1.11 -0.10
CA GLY A 126 -5.65 -0.05 -0.63
C GLY A 126 -6.20 -0.56 -1.95
N ALA A 127 -5.33 -1.29 -2.66
CA ALA A 127 -5.68 -2.03 -3.86
C ALA A 127 -4.93 -3.36 -3.89
N ILE A 128 -5.67 -4.46 -3.95
CA ILE A 128 -5.11 -5.82 -3.93
C ILE A 128 -5.55 -6.57 -5.18
N HIS A 129 -4.62 -7.29 -5.82
CA HIS A 129 -4.95 -8.10 -6.99
C HIS A 129 -5.96 -9.20 -6.66
N LEU A 130 -6.93 -9.38 -7.55
CA LEU A 130 -7.94 -10.43 -7.47
C LEU A 130 -7.47 -11.72 -8.17
N VAL A 131 -8.03 -12.84 -7.74
CA VAL A 131 -7.96 -14.09 -8.50
C VAL A 131 -8.51 -13.82 -9.89
N ASP A 132 -7.66 -13.99 -10.89
CA ASP A 132 -7.99 -13.68 -12.27
C ASP A 132 -8.56 -14.92 -12.96
N GLY A 133 -9.83 -14.82 -13.39
CA GLY A 133 -10.41 -15.74 -14.35
C GLY A 133 -10.28 -15.26 -15.79
N ALA A 134 -9.46 -14.22 -16.06
CA ALA A 134 -9.34 -13.65 -17.40
C ALA A 134 -8.58 -14.61 -18.34
N PRO A 135 -9.10 -14.88 -19.55
CA PRO A 135 -8.40 -15.66 -20.56
C PRO A 135 -7.02 -15.04 -20.87
N GLY A 136 -5.95 -15.84 -20.80
CA GLY A 136 -4.59 -15.38 -21.09
C GLY A 136 -3.85 -14.71 -19.92
N ALA A 137 -4.43 -14.59 -18.74
CA ALA A 137 -3.72 -14.12 -17.56
C ALA A 137 -2.58 -15.10 -17.20
N ARG A 138 -1.37 -14.57 -16.96
CA ARG A 138 -0.26 -15.42 -16.49
C ARG A 138 -0.60 -15.97 -15.11
N PRO A 139 -0.41 -17.30 -14.87
CA PRO A 139 -0.62 -17.90 -13.56
C PRO A 139 0.18 -17.14 -12.49
N ARG A 140 -0.46 -16.75 -11.41
CA ARG A 140 0.18 -16.19 -10.22
C ARG A 140 -0.05 -17.12 -9.05
N ASN A 141 0.84 -17.05 -8.07
CA ASN A 141 0.61 -17.75 -6.82
C ASN A 141 -0.71 -17.25 -6.18
N PRO A 142 -1.72 -18.13 -6.04
CA PRO A 142 -3.02 -17.75 -5.47
C PRO A 142 -2.92 -17.16 -4.06
N ALA A 143 -1.85 -17.47 -3.31
CA ALA A 143 -1.61 -16.93 -1.98
C ALA A 143 -1.50 -15.38 -1.98
N PHE A 144 -1.13 -14.77 -3.12
CA PHE A 144 -1.02 -13.32 -3.28
C PHE A 144 -2.21 -12.69 -4.02
N LEU A 145 -3.33 -13.39 -4.09
CA LEU A 145 -4.54 -12.92 -4.75
C LEU A 145 -5.73 -13.01 -3.79
N MET A 146 -6.58 -11.99 -3.81
CA MET A 146 -7.84 -11.98 -3.07
C MET A 146 -9.00 -12.55 -3.89
N HIS A 147 -9.98 -13.11 -3.21
CA HIS A 147 -11.27 -13.41 -3.81
C HIS A 147 -12.16 -12.16 -3.89
N PRO A 148 -13.09 -12.10 -4.83
CA PRO A 148 -14.08 -11.02 -4.88
C PRO A 148 -14.82 -10.86 -3.54
N GLY A 149 -14.97 -9.62 -3.08
CA GLY A 149 -15.59 -9.27 -1.81
C GLY A 149 -14.68 -9.36 -0.59
N GLU A 150 -13.56 -10.10 -0.66
CA GLU A 150 -12.68 -10.35 0.49
C GLU A 150 -12.14 -9.06 1.09
N LEU A 151 -11.60 -8.13 0.28
CA LEU A 151 -11.06 -6.87 0.78
C LEU A 151 -12.14 -6.01 1.48
N ARG A 152 -13.36 -6.00 0.98
CA ARG A 152 -14.47 -5.29 1.62
C ARG A 152 -14.83 -5.90 2.98
N ASN A 153 -14.80 -7.21 3.07
CA ASN A 153 -15.12 -7.94 4.30
C ASN A 153 -14.08 -7.69 5.40
N GLU A 154 -12.80 -7.50 5.04
CA GLU A 154 -11.76 -7.14 6.00
C GLU A 154 -12.03 -5.81 6.72
N PHE A 155 -12.78 -4.92 6.09
CA PHE A 155 -13.19 -3.63 6.68
C PHE A 155 -14.68 -3.59 7.02
N ALA A 156 -15.28 -4.73 7.34
CA ALA A 156 -16.65 -4.79 7.87
C ALA A 156 -16.77 -3.95 9.15
N GLY A 157 -17.83 -3.13 9.25
CA GLY A 157 -18.01 -2.19 10.37
C GLY A 157 -17.33 -0.83 10.20
N TRP A 158 -16.48 -0.64 9.15
CA TRP A 158 -15.96 0.66 8.79
C TRP A 158 -16.86 1.37 7.77
N LYS A 159 -16.80 2.70 7.73
CA LYS A 159 -17.49 3.47 6.69
C LYS A 159 -16.73 3.33 5.38
N ILE A 160 -17.26 2.57 4.43
CA ILE A 160 -16.70 2.43 3.09
C ILE A 160 -16.99 3.73 2.31
N LEU A 161 -15.93 4.45 1.95
CA LEU A 161 -16.00 5.71 1.18
C LEU A 161 -15.91 5.44 -0.32
N TYR A 162 -15.16 4.41 -0.71
CA TYR A 162 -15.02 3.94 -2.08
C TYR A 162 -14.77 2.43 -2.10
N TYR A 163 -15.36 1.75 -3.04
CA TYR A 163 -15.06 0.34 -3.33
C TYR A 163 -15.31 0.01 -4.78
N SER A 164 -14.38 -0.71 -5.39
CA SER A 164 -14.55 -1.27 -6.73
C SER A 164 -13.76 -2.55 -6.92
N GLU A 165 -14.24 -3.40 -7.81
CA GLU A 165 -13.53 -4.61 -8.27
C GLU A 165 -13.51 -4.64 -9.79
N GLY A 166 -12.37 -4.95 -10.37
CA GLY A 166 -12.24 -5.06 -11.82
C GLY A 166 -10.89 -4.61 -12.33
N ALA A 167 -10.76 -4.62 -13.65
CA ALA A 167 -9.61 -4.05 -14.34
C ALA A 167 -9.79 -2.54 -14.49
N GLU A 168 -8.70 -1.78 -14.39
CA GLU A 168 -8.67 -0.39 -14.80
C GLU A 168 -8.59 -0.29 -16.33
N ALA A 169 -9.07 0.81 -16.88
CA ALA A 169 -8.91 1.09 -18.30
C ALA A 169 -7.44 1.00 -18.71
N GLY A 170 -7.15 0.21 -19.74
CA GLY A 170 -5.79 -0.03 -20.22
C GLY A 170 -4.94 -1.02 -19.39
N ARG A 171 -5.50 -1.63 -18.32
CA ARG A 171 -4.82 -2.66 -17.52
C ARG A 171 -5.58 -3.98 -17.61
N SER A 172 -4.86 -5.07 -17.90
CA SER A 172 -5.44 -6.42 -17.97
C SER A 172 -5.69 -7.05 -16.59
N ARG A 173 -5.11 -6.50 -15.52
CA ARG A 173 -5.17 -7.10 -14.18
C ARG A 173 -6.34 -6.53 -13.40
N ARG A 174 -7.12 -7.43 -12.81
CA ARG A 174 -8.20 -7.09 -11.90
C ARG A 174 -7.65 -6.84 -10.49
N ALA A 175 -8.21 -5.85 -9.80
CA ALA A 175 -7.92 -5.58 -8.40
C ALA A 175 -9.21 -5.17 -7.66
N ALA A 176 -9.28 -5.51 -6.38
CA ALA A 176 -10.19 -4.86 -5.44
C ALA A 176 -9.53 -3.57 -4.94
N ARG A 177 -10.29 -2.48 -4.88
CA ARG A 177 -9.85 -1.15 -4.42
C ARG A 177 -10.79 -0.66 -3.35
N ILE A 178 -10.24 -0.09 -2.29
CA ILE A 178 -11.03 0.38 -1.15
C ILE A 178 -10.46 1.66 -0.57
N ILE A 179 -11.37 2.55 -0.16
CA ILE A 179 -11.12 3.61 0.81
C ILE A 179 -12.11 3.39 1.95
N ALA A 180 -11.61 3.11 3.14
CA ALA A 180 -12.42 2.82 4.31
C ALA A 180 -12.01 3.71 5.48
N ARG A 181 -12.99 4.32 6.16
CA ARG A 181 -12.77 5.17 7.34
C ARG A 181 -13.15 4.41 8.60
N ARG A 182 -12.25 4.42 9.56
CA ARG A 182 -12.51 3.88 10.90
C ARG A 182 -13.52 4.77 11.62
N ALA A 183 -14.54 4.15 12.25
CA ALA A 183 -15.49 4.85 13.11
C ALA A 183 -14.82 5.44 14.36
#